data_3028ebd3f9be3c2c6a121d22ce8833b2
#
_entry.id   3028ebd3f9be3c2c6a121d22ce8833b2
#
_cell.length_a   1.000
_cell.length_b   1.000
_cell.length_c   1.000
_cell.angle_alpha   90.00
_cell.angle_beta   90.00
_cell.angle_gamma   90.00
#
_symmetry.space_group_name_H-M   'P 1'
#
loop_
_entity.id
_entity.type
_entity.pdbx_description
1 polymer ?
#
loop_
_entity_poly.entity_id
_entity_poly.type
_entity_poly.pdbx_seq_one_letter_code
_entity_poly.pdbx_strand_id
1 'polypeptide(L)'
;MKKIYLDYAATTPVDPRVENAMLPFFSKKFGNTMSLHSFGQDAKLALEQSRETVADLIGAKANEIIFTSSATESNNLALKGSAFEASTELSRMSMPKSHYAGHIIISSIEHHCVVEAAKWLSRGFEVTKIPVDKYGTVNPKDIEREIRPETILVSIIHGSNEIGTIQNISEIGKICRQKKVCFHTDASQSFGKILIDVKKMNIDLLTASSHKIYGPKGVGLLYVREGIKLVPLLHGGGQENGLRSSTVNVAAIVGFAKACEIYKKGAKSENQRLIRLRDKLIKEILKIKGSRLNGHPKNRLPNNVNVRFDFVEGESLVIHLDLHGVACSTGSACSSATLEPSHVLLATGLRHEEAHGSLRITLGRWTTEKDINYLLNVLPKVVGKIREISPFKN
;
A
#
# COMPACT_ATOMS: atom_id res chain seq x y z
N MET A 1 5.09 -31.61 5.47
CA MET A 1 5.76 -30.50 6.20
C MET A 1 4.76 -29.37 6.39
N LYS A 2 4.64 -28.75 7.57
CA LYS A 2 3.72 -27.62 7.80
C LYS A 2 4.22 -26.43 7.00
N LYS A 3 3.36 -25.81 6.16
CA LYS A 3 3.70 -24.57 5.44
C LYS A 3 3.40 -23.36 6.34
N ILE A 4 4.38 -22.48 6.50
CA ILE A 4 4.29 -21.24 7.29
C ILE A 4 4.32 -20.07 6.32
N TYR A 5 3.24 -19.27 6.29
CA TYR A 5 3.14 -18.12 5.42
C TYR A 5 3.50 -16.83 6.17
N LEU A 6 4.58 -16.18 5.73
CA LEU A 6 5.12 -14.94 6.30
C LEU A 6 5.32 -13.86 5.23
N ASP A 7 4.42 -13.82 4.24
CA ASP A 7 4.44 -12.82 3.15
C ASP A 7 3.11 -12.06 3.03
N TYR A 8 2.53 -11.67 4.15
CA TYR A 8 1.25 -10.95 4.21
C TYR A 8 1.28 -9.53 3.60
N ALA A 9 2.45 -8.98 3.28
CA ALA A 9 2.55 -7.74 2.52
C ALA A 9 2.33 -7.96 1.02
N ALA A 10 2.60 -9.14 0.47
CA ALA A 10 2.30 -9.47 -0.91
C ALA A 10 0.79 -9.65 -1.12
N THR A 11 0.17 -10.51 -0.33
CA THR A 11 -1.28 -10.73 -0.30
C THR A 11 -1.69 -11.43 0.98
N THR A 12 -2.97 -11.44 1.31
CA THR A 12 -3.51 -12.23 2.43
C THR A 12 -4.50 -13.27 1.91
N PRO A 13 -4.66 -14.42 2.59
CA PRO A 13 -5.80 -15.28 2.32
C PRO A 13 -7.10 -14.54 2.69
N VAL A 14 -8.19 -14.87 2.01
CA VAL A 14 -9.51 -14.33 2.36
C VAL A 14 -9.96 -14.93 3.71
N ASP A 15 -10.47 -14.09 4.60
CA ASP A 15 -11.03 -14.59 5.86
C ASP A 15 -12.30 -15.39 5.57
N PRO A 16 -12.51 -16.60 6.15
CA PRO A 16 -13.71 -17.40 5.90
C PRO A 16 -15.03 -16.65 6.16
N ARG A 17 -15.05 -15.71 7.10
CA ARG A 17 -16.22 -14.86 7.36
C ARG A 17 -16.50 -13.87 6.23
N VAL A 18 -15.44 -13.43 5.54
CA VAL A 18 -15.51 -12.57 4.35
C VAL A 18 -16.03 -13.40 3.18
N GLU A 19 -15.47 -14.58 2.96
CA GLU A 19 -15.92 -15.51 1.92
C GLU A 19 -17.43 -15.81 2.04
N ASN A 20 -17.89 -16.19 3.24
CA ASN A 20 -19.29 -16.45 3.51
C ASN A 20 -20.19 -15.23 3.23
N ALA A 21 -19.72 -14.01 3.50
CA ALA A 21 -20.48 -12.79 3.20
C ALA A 21 -20.61 -12.53 1.68
N MET A 22 -19.63 -12.96 0.89
CA MET A 22 -19.61 -12.78 -0.56
C MET A 22 -20.51 -13.78 -1.30
N LEU A 23 -20.60 -15.03 -0.81
CA LEU A 23 -21.27 -16.14 -1.50
C LEU A 23 -22.67 -15.82 -2.04
N PRO A 24 -23.57 -15.13 -1.31
CA PRO A 24 -24.91 -14.82 -1.82
C PRO A 24 -24.92 -13.97 -3.09
N PHE A 25 -23.89 -13.15 -3.30
CA PHE A 25 -23.82 -12.18 -4.40
C PHE A 25 -23.31 -12.78 -5.72
N PHE A 26 -22.88 -14.03 -5.72
CA PHE A 26 -22.52 -14.73 -6.96
C PHE A 26 -23.72 -15.34 -7.68
N SER A 27 -24.77 -15.77 -6.95
CA SER A 27 -25.86 -16.52 -7.56
C SER A 27 -27.27 -16.15 -7.08
N LYS A 28 -27.43 -15.66 -5.84
CA LYS A 28 -28.75 -15.32 -5.27
C LYS A 28 -29.07 -13.83 -5.38
N LYS A 29 -28.10 -12.94 -5.07
CA LYS A 29 -28.23 -11.48 -5.08
C LYS A 29 -27.34 -10.87 -6.20
N PHE A 30 -27.47 -11.41 -7.40
CA PHE A 30 -26.59 -11.14 -8.55
C PHE A 30 -27.00 -9.90 -9.37
N GLY A 31 -27.99 -9.12 -8.93
CA GLY A 31 -28.58 -8.01 -9.68
C GLY A 31 -27.55 -6.93 -10.05
N ASN A 32 -27.80 -6.27 -11.20
CA ASN A 32 -27.02 -5.09 -11.57
C ASN A 32 -27.53 -3.88 -10.79
N THR A 33 -26.63 -3.15 -10.12
CA THR A 33 -26.95 -2.00 -9.26
C THR A 33 -27.64 -0.83 -9.97
N MET A 34 -27.63 -0.83 -11.31
CA MET A 34 -28.31 0.18 -12.15
C MET A 34 -29.74 -0.22 -12.54
N SER A 35 -30.15 -1.46 -12.27
CA SER A 35 -31.49 -1.95 -12.62
C SER A 35 -32.55 -1.49 -11.62
N LEU A 36 -33.73 -1.12 -12.13
CA LEU A 36 -34.86 -0.61 -11.31
C LEU A 36 -35.63 -1.71 -10.59
N HIS A 37 -35.58 -2.95 -11.07
CA HIS A 37 -36.30 -4.07 -10.47
C HIS A 37 -35.64 -4.55 -9.16
N SER A 38 -36.33 -5.35 -8.37
CA SER A 38 -35.93 -5.79 -7.02
C SER A 38 -34.51 -6.37 -6.94
N PHE A 39 -34.12 -7.21 -7.88
CA PHE A 39 -32.75 -7.77 -7.90
C PHE A 39 -31.68 -6.67 -7.96
N GLY A 40 -31.90 -5.61 -8.77
CA GLY A 40 -31.00 -4.48 -8.85
C GLY A 40 -30.99 -3.65 -7.57
N GLN A 41 -32.16 -3.43 -6.97
CA GLN A 41 -32.28 -2.66 -5.73
C GLN A 41 -31.61 -3.38 -4.56
N ASP A 42 -31.71 -4.72 -4.45
CA ASP A 42 -31.00 -5.51 -3.43
C ASP A 42 -29.49 -5.38 -3.57
N ALA A 43 -28.97 -5.44 -4.81
CA ALA A 43 -27.56 -5.27 -5.09
C ALA A 43 -27.08 -3.84 -4.77
N LYS A 44 -27.88 -2.81 -5.11
CA LYS A 44 -27.61 -1.41 -4.82
C LYS A 44 -27.59 -1.15 -3.31
N LEU A 45 -28.54 -1.67 -2.57
CA LEU A 45 -28.56 -1.55 -1.11
C LEU A 45 -27.30 -2.13 -0.48
N ALA A 46 -26.88 -3.32 -0.91
CA ALA A 46 -25.66 -3.96 -0.42
C ALA A 46 -24.40 -3.15 -0.77
N LEU A 47 -24.33 -2.55 -1.95
CA LEU A 47 -23.26 -1.66 -2.37
C LEU A 47 -23.15 -0.44 -1.44
N GLU A 48 -24.28 0.27 -1.21
CA GLU A 48 -24.27 1.49 -0.39
C GLU A 48 -23.95 1.20 1.10
N GLN A 49 -24.50 0.14 1.67
CA GLN A 49 -24.16 -0.30 3.03
C GLN A 49 -22.65 -0.64 3.15
N SER A 50 -22.09 -1.27 2.11
CA SER A 50 -20.66 -1.57 2.06
C SER A 50 -19.82 -0.30 1.99
N ARG A 51 -20.27 0.68 1.22
CA ARG A 51 -19.63 1.98 1.07
C ARG A 51 -19.57 2.74 2.40
N GLU A 52 -20.70 2.79 3.12
CA GLU A 52 -20.79 3.37 4.47
C GLU A 52 -19.81 2.70 5.44
N THR A 53 -19.78 1.36 5.44
CA THR A 53 -18.89 0.58 6.32
C THR A 53 -17.41 0.88 6.07
N VAL A 54 -17.04 1.01 4.80
CA VAL A 54 -15.65 1.31 4.41
C VAL A 54 -15.29 2.75 4.73
N ALA A 55 -16.19 3.70 4.46
CA ALA A 55 -16.01 5.12 4.78
C ALA A 55 -15.81 5.36 6.29
N ASP A 56 -16.61 4.72 7.11
CA ASP A 56 -16.56 4.82 8.57
C ASP A 56 -15.20 4.36 9.17
N LEU A 57 -14.50 3.46 8.51
CA LEU A 57 -13.19 2.99 8.98
C LEU A 57 -12.11 4.08 8.94
N ILE A 58 -12.23 5.07 8.05
CA ILE A 58 -11.27 6.17 7.85
C ILE A 58 -11.84 7.54 8.18
N GLY A 59 -13.05 7.62 8.73
CA GLY A 59 -13.73 8.87 9.09
C GLY A 59 -14.21 9.68 7.87
N ALA A 60 -14.41 9.03 6.73
CA ALA A 60 -14.93 9.63 5.49
C ALA A 60 -16.46 9.61 5.44
N LYS A 61 -17.04 10.34 4.47
CA LYS A 61 -18.45 10.18 4.07
C LYS A 61 -18.56 9.08 3.01
N ALA A 62 -19.71 8.43 2.92
CA ALA A 62 -19.94 7.38 1.93
C ALA A 62 -19.72 7.86 0.47
N ASN A 63 -20.21 9.06 0.13
CA ASN A 63 -20.05 9.64 -1.20
C ASN A 63 -18.60 10.02 -1.58
N GLU A 64 -17.68 9.97 -0.63
CA GLU A 64 -16.24 10.20 -0.85
C GLU A 64 -15.47 8.90 -1.18
N ILE A 65 -16.14 7.73 -1.17
CA ILE A 65 -15.52 6.44 -1.49
C ILE A 65 -15.84 6.04 -2.93
N ILE A 66 -14.82 5.77 -3.71
CA ILE A 66 -14.90 5.25 -5.09
C ILE A 66 -14.28 3.86 -5.10
N PHE A 67 -15.07 2.85 -5.45
CA PHE A 67 -14.55 1.49 -5.59
C PHE A 67 -13.86 1.31 -6.94
N THR A 68 -12.70 0.68 -6.90
CA THR A 68 -11.86 0.35 -8.05
C THR A 68 -11.55 -1.14 -8.08
N SER A 69 -10.83 -1.63 -9.09
CA SER A 69 -10.41 -3.04 -9.15
C SER A 69 -9.17 -3.35 -8.30
N SER A 70 -8.39 -2.34 -7.92
CA SER A 70 -7.13 -2.52 -7.18
C SER A 70 -6.56 -1.20 -6.70
N ALA A 71 -5.60 -1.25 -5.77
CA ALA A 71 -4.81 -0.07 -5.39
C ALA A 71 -4.04 0.52 -6.58
N THR A 72 -3.60 -0.30 -7.53
CA THR A 72 -2.93 0.18 -8.75
C THR A 72 -3.86 1.06 -9.58
N GLU A 73 -5.13 0.66 -9.77
CA GLU A 73 -6.12 1.49 -10.45
C GLU A 73 -6.38 2.78 -9.66
N SER A 74 -6.54 2.69 -8.33
CA SER A 74 -6.77 3.86 -7.46
C SER A 74 -5.62 4.85 -7.52
N ASN A 75 -4.37 4.40 -7.44
CA ASN A 75 -3.18 5.25 -7.54
C ASN A 75 -3.07 5.92 -8.92
N ASN A 76 -3.35 5.17 -10.01
CA ASN A 76 -3.38 5.74 -11.34
C ASN A 76 -4.48 6.80 -11.49
N LEU A 77 -5.69 6.54 -10.94
CA LEU A 77 -6.79 7.51 -10.97
C LEU A 77 -6.43 8.75 -10.14
N ALA A 78 -5.84 8.60 -8.96
CA ALA A 78 -5.40 9.71 -8.14
C ALA A 78 -4.37 10.60 -8.88
N LEU A 79 -3.30 10.01 -9.43
CA LEU A 79 -2.23 10.77 -10.07
C LEU A 79 -2.66 11.33 -11.42
N LYS A 80 -3.12 10.45 -12.31
CA LYS A 80 -3.48 10.85 -13.68
C LYS A 80 -4.75 11.70 -13.72
N GLY A 81 -5.76 11.34 -12.91
CA GLY A 81 -7.01 12.09 -12.81
C GLY A 81 -6.78 13.53 -12.34
N SER A 82 -5.92 13.73 -11.32
CA SER A 82 -5.52 15.07 -10.86
C SER A 82 -4.73 15.84 -11.92
N ALA A 83 -3.79 15.17 -12.59
CA ALA A 83 -2.97 15.78 -13.63
C ALA A 83 -3.81 16.24 -14.83
N PHE A 84 -4.75 15.40 -15.28
CA PHE A 84 -5.62 15.75 -16.41
C PHE A 84 -6.62 16.85 -16.06
N GLU A 85 -7.15 16.88 -14.83
CA GLU A 85 -8.03 17.98 -14.39
C GLU A 85 -7.27 19.31 -14.39
N ALA A 86 -6.04 19.34 -13.83
CA ALA A 86 -5.21 20.55 -13.88
C ALA A 86 -4.91 21.02 -15.29
N SER A 87 -4.61 20.11 -16.23
CA SER A 87 -4.39 20.45 -17.65
C SER A 87 -5.64 21.05 -18.30
N THR A 88 -6.83 20.57 -17.94
CA THR A 88 -8.10 21.07 -18.43
C THR A 88 -8.37 22.48 -17.91
N GLU A 89 -8.09 22.74 -16.63
CA GLU A 89 -8.24 24.07 -16.03
C GLU A 89 -7.27 25.09 -16.65
N LEU A 90 -6.00 24.74 -16.83
CA LEU A 90 -5.00 25.60 -17.49
C LEU A 90 -5.39 25.94 -18.91
N SER A 91 -5.94 24.98 -19.65
CA SER A 91 -6.43 25.24 -21.03
C SER A 91 -7.61 26.22 -21.06
N ARG A 92 -8.51 26.19 -20.07
CA ARG A 92 -9.63 27.12 -19.93
C ARG A 92 -9.18 28.54 -19.56
N MET A 93 -8.09 28.68 -18.82
CA MET A 93 -7.57 29.96 -18.33
C MET A 93 -6.73 30.70 -19.38
N SER A 94 -6.53 30.14 -20.58
CA SER A 94 -5.70 30.73 -21.66
C SER A 94 -4.29 31.12 -21.18
N MET A 95 -3.75 30.42 -20.20
CA MET A 95 -2.40 30.70 -19.69
C MET A 95 -1.34 30.32 -20.72
N PRO A 96 -0.20 31.04 -20.78
CA PRO A 96 0.91 30.64 -21.63
C PRO A 96 1.32 29.21 -21.27
N LYS A 97 1.46 28.37 -22.29
CA LYS A 97 1.93 26.99 -22.10
C LYS A 97 3.36 27.06 -21.56
N SER A 98 3.52 26.88 -20.24
CA SER A 98 4.83 26.49 -19.69
C SER A 98 5.24 25.17 -20.34
N HIS A 99 6.53 24.84 -20.33
CA HIS A 99 7.02 23.56 -20.87
C HIS A 99 6.29 22.35 -20.27
N TYR A 100 5.74 22.50 -19.06
CA TYR A 100 4.97 21.49 -18.33
C TYR A 100 3.60 22.02 -17.90
N ALA A 101 2.60 21.13 -17.91
CA ALA A 101 1.23 21.42 -17.46
C ALA A 101 1.05 21.48 -15.94
N GLY A 102 2.12 21.33 -15.17
CA GLY A 102 2.10 21.36 -13.70
C GLY A 102 3.26 20.57 -13.09
N HIS A 103 3.31 20.54 -11.76
CA HIS A 103 4.34 19.87 -10.99
C HIS A 103 3.72 18.85 -10.03
N ILE A 104 4.35 17.67 -9.92
CA ILE A 104 3.93 16.57 -9.07
C ILE A 104 5.10 16.17 -8.15
N ILE A 105 4.82 16.02 -6.86
CA ILE A 105 5.81 15.57 -5.88
C ILE A 105 5.45 14.15 -5.44
N ILE A 106 6.41 13.24 -5.49
CA ILE A 106 6.30 11.88 -4.94
C ILE A 106 7.49 11.59 -4.01
N SER A 107 7.41 10.56 -3.15
CA SER A 107 8.59 10.10 -2.44
C SER A 107 9.45 9.14 -3.28
N SER A 108 10.74 9.02 -2.94
CA SER A 108 11.64 8.07 -3.59
C SER A 108 11.36 6.59 -3.22
N ILE A 109 10.46 6.35 -2.28
CA ILE A 109 10.11 5.00 -1.77
C ILE A 109 8.67 4.59 -2.08
N GLU A 110 8.05 5.21 -3.07
CA GLU A 110 6.69 4.86 -3.51
C GLU A 110 6.62 3.45 -4.07
N HIS A 111 5.42 2.84 -4.01
CA HIS A 111 5.16 1.60 -4.74
C HIS A 111 5.27 1.82 -6.26
N HIS A 112 5.70 0.80 -6.99
CA HIS A 112 5.90 0.86 -8.45
C HIS A 112 4.71 1.45 -9.21
N CYS A 113 3.46 1.21 -8.81
CA CYS A 113 2.29 1.78 -9.49
C CYS A 113 2.21 3.31 -9.39
N VAL A 114 2.80 3.93 -8.35
CA VAL A 114 2.94 5.39 -8.25
C VAL A 114 4.16 5.86 -9.03
N VAL A 115 5.30 5.18 -8.88
CA VAL A 115 6.55 5.52 -9.60
C VAL A 115 6.34 5.49 -11.11
N GLU A 116 5.74 4.42 -11.64
CA GLU A 116 5.52 4.27 -13.08
C GLU A 116 4.43 5.21 -13.60
N ALA A 117 3.38 5.50 -12.82
CA ALA A 117 2.39 6.52 -13.18
C ALA A 117 3.02 7.92 -13.24
N ALA A 118 3.86 8.28 -12.27
CA ALA A 118 4.59 9.54 -12.25
C ALA A 118 5.61 9.64 -13.42
N LYS A 119 6.33 8.54 -13.69
CA LYS A 119 7.23 8.45 -14.86
C LYS A 119 6.47 8.61 -16.19
N TRP A 120 5.27 8.05 -16.29
CA TRP A 120 4.44 8.27 -17.48
C TRP A 120 4.00 9.73 -17.58
N LEU A 121 3.63 10.37 -16.47
CA LEU A 121 3.22 11.77 -16.40
C LEU A 121 4.39 12.74 -16.70
N SER A 122 5.64 12.35 -16.49
CA SER A 122 6.80 13.21 -16.75
C SER A 122 6.98 13.63 -18.21
N ARG A 123 6.18 13.09 -19.11
CA ARG A 123 6.08 13.52 -20.51
C ARG A 123 5.38 14.89 -20.68
N GLY A 124 4.63 15.34 -19.69
CA GLY A 124 3.89 16.59 -19.74
C GLY A 124 3.79 17.33 -18.41
N PHE A 125 4.35 16.75 -17.34
CA PHE A 125 4.39 17.32 -15.99
C PHE A 125 5.80 17.20 -15.43
N GLU A 126 6.23 18.18 -14.66
CA GLU A 126 7.46 18.03 -13.90
C GLU A 126 7.21 17.13 -12.70
N VAL A 127 8.14 16.21 -12.41
CA VAL A 127 8.04 15.27 -11.30
C VAL A 127 9.27 15.39 -10.41
N THR A 128 9.05 15.79 -9.15
CA THR A 128 10.10 15.81 -8.12
C THR A 128 9.97 14.60 -7.22
N LYS A 129 11.07 13.88 -7.00
CA LYS A 129 11.17 12.78 -6.05
C LYS A 129 11.83 13.26 -4.78
N ILE A 130 11.08 13.30 -3.66
CA ILE A 130 11.61 13.67 -2.35
C ILE A 130 12.48 12.53 -1.81
N PRO A 131 13.72 12.82 -1.39
CA PRO A 131 14.58 11.84 -0.76
C PRO A 131 14.05 11.41 0.60
N VAL A 132 14.57 10.30 1.11
CA VAL A 132 14.30 9.78 2.45
C VAL A 132 15.58 9.66 3.25
N ASP A 133 15.47 9.61 4.57
CA ASP A 133 16.59 9.30 5.45
C ASP A 133 16.95 7.80 5.41
N LYS A 134 17.98 7.40 6.15
CA LYS A 134 18.44 6.00 6.29
C LYS A 134 17.38 5.03 6.83
N TYR A 135 16.28 5.54 7.37
CA TYR A 135 15.14 4.76 7.84
C TYR A 135 13.97 4.74 6.85
N GLY A 136 14.13 5.40 5.71
CA GLY A 136 13.07 5.56 4.73
C GLY A 136 11.99 6.55 5.17
N THR A 137 12.33 7.56 5.98
CA THR A 137 11.40 8.60 6.42
C THR A 137 11.57 9.84 5.55
N VAL A 138 10.45 10.33 5.02
CA VAL A 138 10.38 11.63 4.34
C VAL A 138 10.42 12.74 5.37
N ASN A 139 11.25 13.76 5.16
CA ASN A 139 11.22 14.96 5.98
C ASN A 139 10.12 15.92 5.45
N PRO A 140 9.08 16.25 6.23
CA PRO A 140 8.00 17.14 5.77
C PRO A 140 8.49 18.52 5.30
N LYS A 141 9.59 19.04 5.86
CA LYS A 141 10.19 20.32 5.43
C LYS A 141 10.75 20.27 3.99
N ASP A 142 11.18 19.10 3.54
CA ASP A 142 11.64 18.97 2.16
C ASP A 142 10.47 19.07 1.18
N ILE A 143 9.31 18.50 1.54
CA ILE A 143 8.06 18.68 0.78
C ILE A 143 7.66 20.17 0.77
N GLU A 144 7.69 20.83 1.91
CA GLU A 144 7.33 22.26 2.02
C GLU A 144 8.20 23.14 1.12
N ARG A 145 9.51 22.85 1.03
CA ARG A 145 10.47 23.58 0.21
C ARG A 145 10.24 23.34 -1.29
N GLU A 146 9.87 22.12 -1.68
CA GLU A 146 9.66 21.75 -3.09
C GLU A 146 8.27 22.15 -3.62
N ILE A 147 7.31 22.46 -2.74
CA ILE A 147 6.00 22.98 -3.18
C ILE A 147 6.17 24.38 -3.77
N ARG A 148 5.70 24.57 -5.00
CA ARG A 148 5.72 25.81 -5.77
C ARG A 148 4.34 26.09 -6.38
N PRO A 149 4.10 27.27 -6.98
CA PRO A 149 2.77 27.64 -7.51
C PRO A 149 2.20 26.63 -8.50
N GLU A 150 3.03 25.97 -9.29
CA GLU A 150 2.65 24.98 -10.30
C GLU A 150 2.43 23.58 -9.70
N THR A 151 2.65 23.37 -8.38
CA THR A 151 2.47 22.07 -7.76
C THR A 151 0.99 21.75 -7.64
N ILE A 152 0.56 20.68 -8.30
CA ILE A 152 -0.83 20.23 -8.35
C ILE A 152 -1.11 19.06 -7.38
N LEU A 153 -0.10 18.24 -7.12
CA LEU A 153 -0.25 17.02 -6.32
C LEU A 153 1.02 16.69 -5.54
N VAL A 154 0.84 16.33 -4.28
CA VAL A 154 1.83 15.64 -3.46
C VAL A 154 1.32 14.23 -3.18
N SER A 155 2.10 13.20 -3.49
CA SER A 155 1.73 11.79 -3.26
C SER A 155 2.81 11.09 -2.45
N ILE A 156 2.48 10.70 -1.21
CA ILE A 156 3.43 10.07 -0.28
C ILE A 156 2.81 8.80 0.29
N ILE A 157 3.52 7.68 0.14
CA ILE A 157 3.11 6.39 0.71
C ILE A 157 2.98 6.49 2.24
N HIS A 158 1.87 6.00 2.82
CA HIS A 158 1.68 6.08 4.28
C HIS A 158 2.55 5.08 5.04
N GLY A 159 2.60 3.84 4.57
CA GLY A 159 3.42 2.79 5.16
C GLY A 159 4.08 1.94 4.10
N SER A 160 5.41 1.87 4.12
CA SER A 160 6.18 1.13 3.12
C SER A 160 5.86 -0.37 3.16
N ASN A 161 5.52 -0.94 2.02
CA ASN A 161 5.29 -2.38 1.83
C ASN A 161 6.57 -3.21 1.98
N GLU A 162 7.74 -2.59 1.82
CA GLU A 162 9.04 -3.26 1.92
C GLU A 162 9.63 -3.13 3.32
N ILE A 163 9.99 -1.94 3.74
CA ILE A 163 10.72 -1.69 4.99
C ILE A 163 9.82 -1.40 6.20
N GLY A 164 8.51 -1.26 5.97
CA GLY A 164 7.53 -1.07 7.03
C GLY A 164 7.47 0.34 7.64
N THR A 165 8.35 1.25 7.29
CA THR A 165 8.39 2.62 7.83
C THR A 165 7.07 3.34 7.57
N ILE A 166 6.56 4.02 8.61
CA ILE A 166 5.34 4.84 8.56
C ILE A 166 5.74 6.30 8.41
N GLN A 167 5.13 7.01 7.45
CA GLN A 167 5.37 8.43 7.20
C GLN A 167 4.49 9.30 8.09
N ASN A 168 4.95 10.53 8.36
CA ASN A 168 4.19 11.53 9.13
C ASN A 168 3.14 12.23 8.24
N ILE A 169 2.13 11.46 7.83
CA ILE A 169 1.07 11.91 6.91
C ILE A 169 0.30 13.12 7.46
N SER A 170 0.10 13.21 8.78
CA SER A 170 -0.62 14.34 9.38
C SER A 170 0.11 15.68 9.20
N GLU A 171 1.44 15.70 9.34
CA GLU A 171 2.24 16.90 9.14
C GLU A 171 2.32 17.27 7.66
N ILE A 172 2.53 16.28 6.80
CA ILE A 172 2.54 16.48 5.34
C ILE A 172 1.19 17.02 4.87
N GLY A 173 0.08 16.43 5.30
CA GLY A 173 -1.27 16.90 4.97
C GLY A 173 -1.55 18.32 5.46
N LYS A 174 -1.03 18.70 6.64
CA LYS A 174 -1.12 20.07 7.14
C LYS A 174 -0.38 21.07 6.23
N ILE A 175 0.83 20.72 5.78
CA ILE A 175 1.63 21.53 4.84
C ILE A 175 0.86 21.67 3.52
N CYS A 176 0.42 20.58 2.93
CA CYS A 176 -0.32 20.60 1.66
C CYS A 176 -1.60 21.45 1.77
N ARG A 177 -2.34 21.34 2.89
CA ARG A 177 -3.53 22.15 3.17
C ARG A 177 -3.21 23.65 3.24
N GLN A 178 -2.13 24.04 3.93
CA GLN A 178 -1.68 25.43 4.02
C GLN A 178 -1.25 26.00 2.67
N LYS A 179 -0.60 25.17 1.85
CA LYS A 179 -0.14 25.52 0.49
C LYS A 179 -1.24 25.38 -0.58
N LYS A 180 -2.43 24.87 -0.22
CA LYS A 180 -3.56 24.61 -1.12
C LYS A 180 -3.22 23.61 -2.24
N VAL A 181 -2.37 22.65 -1.99
CA VAL A 181 -1.98 21.56 -2.91
C VAL A 181 -2.74 20.29 -2.55
N CYS A 182 -3.21 19.56 -3.55
CA CYS A 182 -3.89 18.28 -3.35
C CYS A 182 -2.93 17.26 -2.77
N PHE A 183 -3.36 16.55 -1.71
CA PHE A 183 -2.57 15.54 -1.02
C PHE A 183 -3.14 14.15 -1.18
N HIS A 184 -2.37 13.27 -1.81
CA HIS A 184 -2.64 11.84 -1.97
C HIS A 184 -1.73 11.00 -1.10
N THR A 185 -2.27 9.91 -0.55
CA THR A 185 -1.46 8.89 0.14
C THR A 185 -1.85 7.48 -0.28
N ASP A 186 -0.84 6.65 -0.65
CA ASP A 186 -1.04 5.21 -0.80
C ASP A 186 -1.03 4.56 0.59
N ALA A 187 -2.22 4.21 1.07
CA ALA A 187 -2.42 3.55 2.35
C ALA A 187 -2.61 2.03 2.22
N SER A 188 -2.28 1.41 1.09
CA SER A 188 -2.52 -0.02 0.85
C SER A 188 -1.95 -0.93 1.94
N GLN A 189 -0.84 -0.58 2.54
CA GLN A 189 -0.23 -1.37 3.62
C GLN A 189 -0.65 -0.92 5.02
N SER A 190 -1.15 0.29 5.19
CA SER A 190 -1.51 0.87 6.48
C SER A 190 -3.01 0.82 6.75
N PHE A 191 -3.86 0.87 5.71
CA PHE A 191 -5.31 0.71 5.83
C PHE A 191 -5.66 -0.61 6.51
N GLY A 192 -6.51 -0.54 7.53
CA GLY A 192 -6.85 -1.72 8.30
C GLY A 192 -5.69 -2.33 9.12
N LYS A 193 -4.62 -1.56 9.39
CA LYS A 193 -3.52 -1.97 10.29
C LYS A 193 -3.15 -0.88 11.29
N ILE A 194 -3.26 0.37 10.90
CA ILE A 194 -3.08 1.52 11.80
C ILE A 194 -4.28 2.47 11.66
N LEU A 195 -4.49 3.30 12.66
CA LEU A 195 -5.59 4.27 12.65
C LEU A 195 -5.35 5.32 11.56
N ILE A 196 -6.35 5.52 10.72
CA ILE A 196 -6.39 6.59 9.73
C ILE A 196 -7.66 7.39 9.96
N ASP A 197 -7.54 8.70 9.99
CA ASP A 197 -8.66 9.66 10.00
C ASP A 197 -8.36 10.70 8.93
N VAL A 198 -9.01 10.58 7.78
CA VAL A 198 -8.71 11.40 6.61
C VAL A 198 -8.90 12.90 6.86
N LYS A 199 -9.82 13.28 7.75
CA LYS A 199 -10.09 14.67 8.10
C LYS A 199 -8.98 15.24 8.99
N LYS A 200 -8.62 14.53 10.06
CA LYS A 200 -7.55 14.96 10.99
C LYS A 200 -6.19 14.98 10.32
N MET A 201 -5.95 14.05 9.41
CA MET A 201 -4.69 13.97 8.66
C MET A 201 -4.64 14.88 7.43
N ASN A 202 -5.72 15.64 7.14
CA ASN A 202 -5.83 16.52 5.96
C ASN A 202 -5.54 15.81 4.64
N ILE A 203 -6.01 14.59 4.48
CA ILE A 203 -5.86 13.80 3.26
C ILE A 203 -6.96 14.21 2.26
N ASP A 204 -6.61 14.39 0.99
CA ASP A 204 -7.54 14.70 -0.08
C ASP A 204 -7.87 13.47 -0.91
N LEU A 205 -6.88 12.59 -1.12
CA LEU A 205 -7.00 11.33 -1.85
C LEU A 205 -6.29 10.23 -1.06
N LEU A 206 -6.94 9.07 -0.91
CA LEU A 206 -6.34 7.91 -0.25
C LEU A 206 -6.63 6.64 -1.02
N THR A 207 -5.58 5.87 -1.29
CA THR A 207 -5.68 4.55 -1.92
C THR A 207 -5.64 3.43 -0.88
N ALA A 208 -6.52 2.42 -1.03
CA ALA A 208 -6.44 1.18 -0.28
C ALA A 208 -6.85 -0.06 -1.10
N SER A 209 -6.53 -1.25 -0.62
CA SER A 209 -6.83 -2.52 -1.28
C SER A 209 -7.34 -3.57 -0.30
N SER A 210 -8.40 -4.25 -0.68
CA SER A 210 -9.09 -5.25 0.12
C SER A 210 -8.20 -6.45 0.49
N HIS A 211 -7.42 -6.96 -0.47
CA HIS A 211 -6.60 -8.17 -0.25
C HIS A 211 -5.42 -7.98 0.70
N LYS A 212 -5.18 -6.77 1.20
CA LYS A 212 -4.16 -6.51 2.23
C LYS A 212 -4.72 -6.61 3.66
N ILE A 213 -6.05 -6.75 3.79
CA ILE A 213 -6.76 -6.87 5.08
C ILE A 213 -7.69 -8.08 5.14
N TYR A 214 -7.32 -9.15 4.45
CA TYR A 214 -8.06 -10.44 4.41
C TYR A 214 -9.39 -10.39 3.65
N GLY A 215 -9.57 -9.40 2.79
CA GLY A 215 -10.65 -9.33 1.82
C GLY A 215 -10.24 -9.92 0.46
N PRO A 216 -11.15 -9.93 -0.53
CA PRO A 216 -10.87 -10.49 -1.84
C PRO A 216 -9.88 -9.64 -2.64
N LYS A 217 -9.17 -10.29 -3.59
CA LYS A 217 -8.47 -9.61 -4.69
C LYS A 217 -9.51 -9.04 -5.66
N GLY A 218 -9.10 -8.14 -6.54
CA GLY A 218 -9.98 -7.58 -7.57
C GLY A 218 -10.89 -6.45 -7.07
N VAL A 219 -10.63 -5.89 -5.90
CA VAL A 219 -11.29 -4.69 -5.38
C VAL A 219 -10.32 -3.84 -4.55
N GLY A 220 -10.34 -2.54 -4.83
CA GLY A 220 -9.69 -1.47 -4.09
C GLY A 220 -10.63 -0.31 -3.89
N LEU A 221 -10.14 0.75 -3.29
CA LEU A 221 -10.84 2.02 -3.16
C LEU A 221 -9.92 3.20 -3.42
N LEU A 222 -10.52 4.29 -3.88
CA LEU A 222 -9.99 5.63 -3.79
C LEU A 222 -10.94 6.46 -2.95
N TYR A 223 -10.46 6.98 -1.82
CA TYR A 223 -11.13 8.07 -1.11
C TYR A 223 -10.86 9.36 -1.89
N VAL A 224 -11.89 10.12 -2.19
CA VAL A 224 -11.84 11.41 -2.85
C VAL A 224 -12.58 12.41 -1.98
N ARG A 225 -11.85 13.33 -1.34
CA ARG A 225 -12.46 14.36 -0.49
C ARG A 225 -13.45 15.19 -1.30
N GLU A 226 -14.58 15.50 -0.71
CA GLU A 226 -15.59 16.37 -1.30
C GLU A 226 -14.97 17.69 -1.81
N GLY A 227 -15.27 18.04 -3.05
CA GLY A 227 -14.72 19.21 -3.75
C GLY A 227 -13.45 18.96 -4.55
N ILE A 228 -12.78 17.81 -4.39
CA ILE A 228 -11.67 17.40 -5.28
C ILE A 228 -12.25 16.89 -6.60
N LYS A 229 -11.73 17.38 -7.71
CA LYS A 229 -12.10 16.95 -9.05
C LYS A 229 -11.02 16.07 -9.65
N LEU A 230 -11.45 15.04 -10.34
CA LEU A 230 -10.58 14.11 -11.07
C LEU A 230 -11.17 13.84 -12.46
N VAL A 231 -10.33 13.74 -13.46
CA VAL A 231 -10.74 13.19 -14.76
C VAL A 231 -10.75 11.65 -14.64
N PRO A 232 -11.86 10.98 -14.98
CA PRO A 232 -11.93 9.52 -14.93
C PRO A 232 -10.99 8.86 -15.94
N LEU A 233 -10.42 7.71 -15.57
CA LEU A 233 -9.62 6.90 -16.49
C LEU A 233 -10.48 5.94 -17.32
N LEU A 234 -11.60 5.48 -16.76
CA LEU A 234 -12.53 4.57 -17.41
C LEU A 234 -13.85 5.29 -17.67
N HIS A 235 -14.15 5.50 -18.94
CA HIS A 235 -15.37 6.15 -19.41
C HIS A 235 -16.45 5.11 -19.71
N GLY A 236 -17.73 5.41 -19.43
CA GLY A 236 -18.84 4.50 -19.68
C GLY A 236 -20.13 4.98 -19.00
N GLY A 237 -20.86 4.07 -18.34
CA GLY A 237 -22.20 4.30 -17.80
C GLY A 237 -22.30 5.15 -16.52
N GLY A 238 -21.24 5.84 -16.12
CA GLY A 238 -21.26 6.80 -15.00
C GLY A 238 -21.31 6.19 -13.59
N GLN A 239 -20.99 4.91 -13.43
CA GLN A 239 -20.90 4.26 -12.11
C GLN A 239 -19.83 4.95 -11.25
N GLU A 240 -19.89 4.74 -9.94
CA GLU A 240 -18.95 5.32 -8.97
C GLU A 240 -18.81 6.84 -9.14
N ASN A 241 -19.94 7.53 -9.15
CA ASN A 241 -20.05 8.99 -9.32
C ASN A 241 -19.39 9.51 -10.61
N GLY A 242 -19.35 8.71 -11.67
CA GLY A 242 -18.71 9.05 -12.94
C GLY A 242 -17.18 8.89 -12.95
N LEU A 243 -16.56 8.58 -11.82
CA LEU A 243 -15.11 8.48 -11.69
C LEU A 243 -14.56 7.09 -12.08
N ARG A 244 -15.42 6.06 -12.02
CA ARG A 244 -15.03 4.70 -12.40
C ARG A 244 -16.19 3.94 -13.03
N SER A 245 -16.33 4.06 -14.32
CA SER A 245 -17.36 3.35 -15.07
C SER A 245 -17.03 1.87 -15.23
N SER A 246 -17.94 1.01 -14.89
CA SER A 246 -17.97 -0.45 -15.16
C SER A 246 -19.09 -1.07 -14.34
N THR A 247 -19.58 -2.24 -14.73
CA THR A 247 -20.48 -3.04 -13.87
C THR A 247 -19.80 -3.29 -12.52
N VAL A 248 -20.51 -2.98 -11.44
CA VAL A 248 -19.95 -3.01 -10.08
C VAL A 248 -19.81 -4.45 -9.59
N ASN A 249 -18.64 -4.79 -9.07
CA ASN A 249 -18.38 -6.10 -8.44
C ASN A 249 -18.90 -6.12 -7.00
N VAL A 250 -20.24 -6.26 -6.86
CA VAL A 250 -20.90 -6.20 -5.55
C VAL A 250 -20.37 -7.26 -4.59
N ALA A 251 -20.14 -8.48 -5.05
CA ALA A 251 -19.59 -9.56 -4.21
C ALA A 251 -18.26 -9.18 -3.57
N ALA A 252 -17.31 -8.66 -4.36
CA ALA A 252 -15.99 -8.27 -3.86
C ALA A 252 -16.09 -7.05 -2.93
N ILE A 253 -16.98 -6.09 -3.21
CA ILE A 253 -17.18 -4.89 -2.37
C ILE A 253 -17.78 -5.27 -1.01
N VAL A 254 -18.77 -6.15 -0.98
CA VAL A 254 -19.32 -6.72 0.27
C VAL A 254 -18.24 -7.44 1.07
N GLY A 255 -17.37 -8.20 0.38
CA GLY A 255 -16.21 -8.84 0.99
C GLY A 255 -15.24 -7.83 1.60
N PHE A 256 -14.97 -6.73 0.90
CA PHE A 256 -14.11 -5.66 1.41
C PHE A 256 -14.72 -5.00 2.66
N ALA A 257 -16.01 -4.64 2.63
CA ALA A 257 -16.69 -4.08 3.78
C ALA A 257 -16.67 -5.04 4.98
N LYS A 258 -16.88 -6.35 4.74
CA LYS A 258 -16.80 -7.36 5.81
C LYS A 258 -15.42 -7.46 6.41
N ALA A 259 -14.37 -7.36 5.61
CA ALA A 259 -12.99 -7.31 6.12
C ALA A 259 -12.75 -6.06 7.00
N CYS A 260 -13.30 -4.90 6.62
CA CYS A 260 -13.27 -3.66 7.42
C CYS A 260 -13.99 -3.82 8.77
N GLU A 261 -15.19 -4.41 8.79
CA GLU A 261 -15.91 -4.69 10.04
C GLU A 261 -15.12 -5.59 10.99
N ILE A 262 -14.55 -6.68 10.47
CA ILE A 262 -13.75 -7.62 11.24
C ILE A 262 -12.54 -6.91 11.84
N TYR A 263 -11.85 -6.09 11.06
CA TYR A 263 -10.74 -5.30 11.56
C TYR A 263 -11.19 -4.34 12.66
N LYS A 264 -12.23 -3.54 12.43
CA LYS A 264 -12.71 -2.55 13.40
C LYS A 264 -12.99 -3.17 14.77
N LYS A 265 -13.56 -4.39 14.80
CA LYS A 265 -13.87 -5.14 16.04
C LYS A 265 -12.63 -5.67 16.77
N GLY A 266 -11.56 -6.02 16.05
CA GLY A 266 -10.39 -6.71 16.61
C GLY A 266 -9.05 -5.94 16.53
N ALA A 267 -9.03 -4.75 15.94
CA ALA A 267 -7.82 -4.02 15.59
C ALA A 267 -6.79 -3.87 16.73
N LYS A 268 -7.25 -3.47 17.91
CA LYS A 268 -6.36 -3.19 19.05
C LYS A 268 -5.61 -4.44 19.52
N SER A 269 -6.34 -5.52 19.76
CA SER A 269 -5.77 -6.78 20.27
C SER A 269 -4.88 -7.45 19.21
N GLU A 270 -5.31 -7.46 17.94
CA GLU A 270 -4.54 -8.02 16.83
C GLU A 270 -3.23 -7.26 16.62
N ASN A 271 -3.28 -5.94 16.55
CA ASN A 271 -2.08 -5.12 16.40
C ASN A 271 -1.10 -5.29 17.54
N GLN A 272 -1.56 -5.33 18.80
CA GLN A 272 -0.71 -5.59 19.96
C GLN A 272 -0.03 -6.97 19.88
N ARG A 273 -0.77 -7.98 19.41
CA ARG A 273 -0.23 -9.34 19.20
C ARG A 273 0.85 -9.34 18.12
N LEU A 274 0.55 -8.72 16.97
CA LEU A 274 1.49 -8.64 15.84
C LEU A 274 2.76 -7.86 16.21
N ILE A 275 2.63 -6.74 16.93
CA ILE A 275 3.77 -5.95 17.42
C ILE A 275 4.67 -6.81 18.31
N ARG A 276 4.11 -7.58 19.26
CA ARG A 276 4.91 -8.47 20.13
C ARG A 276 5.67 -9.51 19.32
N LEU A 277 5.02 -10.16 18.36
CA LEU A 277 5.66 -11.17 17.51
C LEU A 277 6.73 -10.54 16.60
N ARG A 278 6.46 -9.38 16.01
CA ARG A 278 7.39 -8.60 15.20
C ARG A 278 8.64 -8.21 16.00
N ASP A 279 8.46 -7.65 17.18
CA ASP A 279 9.56 -7.15 18.01
C ASP A 279 10.42 -8.32 18.55
N LYS A 280 9.80 -9.44 18.91
CA LYS A 280 10.51 -10.69 19.20
C LYS A 280 11.36 -11.13 18.01
N LEU A 281 10.77 -11.16 16.82
CA LEU A 281 11.46 -11.57 15.60
C LEU A 281 12.64 -10.67 15.29
N ILE A 282 12.46 -9.35 15.33
CA ILE A 282 13.55 -8.37 15.13
C ILE A 282 14.67 -8.60 16.15
N LYS A 283 14.35 -8.68 17.44
CA LYS A 283 15.32 -8.87 18.53
C LYS A 283 16.18 -10.12 18.33
N GLU A 284 15.56 -11.23 17.97
CA GLU A 284 16.27 -12.50 17.82
C GLU A 284 17.07 -12.57 16.52
N ILE A 285 16.55 -12.05 15.40
CA ILE A 285 17.29 -12.00 14.13
C ILE A 285 18.55 -11.13 14.25
N LEU A 286 18.48 -10.02 14.97
CA LEU A 286 19.61 -9.12 15.15
C LEU A 286 20.77 -9.72 15.99
N LYS A 287 20.59 -10.90 16.59
CA LYS A 287 21.69 -11.66 17.19
C LYS A 287 22.52 -12.43 16.16
N ILE A 288 22.03 -12.61 14.94
CA ILE A 288 22.80 -13.25 13.86
C ILE A 288 23.88 -12.26 13.41
N LYS A 289 25.15 -12.67 13.51
CA LYS A 289 26.28 -11.81 13.11
C LYS A 289 26.11 -11.26 11.69
N GLY A 290 26.31 -9.96 11.49
CA GLY A 290 26.17 -9.30 10.18
C GLY A 290 24.71 -9.17 9.71
N SER A 291 23.74 -9.23 10.62
CA SER A 291 22.35 -8.85 10.33
C SER A 291 22.07 -7.41 10.72
N ARG A 292 21.24 -6.71 9.95
CA ARG A 292 20.82 -5.33 10.24
C ARG A 292 19.34 -5.14 9.89
N LEU A 293 18.64 -4.33 10.69
CA LEU A 293 17.25 -3.95 10.43
C LEU A 293 17.20 -2.85 9.34
N ASN A 294 16.31 -3.01 8.38
CA ASN A 294 15.95 -1.97 7.42
C ASN A 294 14.65 -1.28 7.86
N GLY A 295 14.54 0.02 7.54
CA GLY A 295 13.40 0.85 7.95
C GLY A 295 13.49 1.35 9.39
N HIS A 296 12.48 2.13 9.79
CA HIS A 296 12.48 2.80 11.10
C HIS A 296 12.28 1.78 12.24
N PRO A 297 13.09 1.82 13.30
CA PRO A 297 13.03 0.80 14.37
C PRO A 297 11.76 0.85 15.21
N LYS A 298 11.10 2.00 15.32
CA LYS A 298 9.89 2.22 16.13
C LYS A 298 8.65 2.56 15.29
N ASN A 299 8.74 3.58 14.43
CA ASN A 299 7.63 4.04 13.57
C ASN A 299 7.50 3.12 12.36
N ARG A 300 6.99 1.90 12.61
CA ARG A 300 6.82 0.89 11.57
C ARG A 300 5.51 0.12 11.69
N LEU A 301 5.04 -0.41 10.58
CA LEU A 301 3.84 -1.23 10.51
C LEU A 301 3.90 -2.37 11.54
N PRO A 302 2.76 -2.73 12.16
CA PRO A 302 2.71 -3.70 13.24
C PRO A 302 3.19 -5.10 12.84
N ASN A 303 3.21 -5.41 11.56
CA ASN A 303 3.41 -6.75 11.02
C ASN A 303 4.64 -6.88 10.11
N ASN A 304 5.44 -5.84 9.92
CA ASN A 304 6.55 -5.85 8.95
C ASN A 304 7.91 -5.95 9.65
N VAL A 305 8.73 -6.87 9.19
CA VAL A 305 10.15 -7.01 9.47
C VAL A 305 10.90 -7.05 8.14
N ASN A 306 11.84 -6.14 7.94
CA ASN A 306 12.77 -6.19 6.82
C ASN A 306 14.17 -6.13 7.39
N VAL A 307 14.98 -7.13 7.06
CA VAL A 307 16.36 -7.28 7.56
C VAL A 307 17.27 -7.59 6.40
N ARG A 308 18.54 -7.22 6.52
CA ARG A 308 19.59 -7.63 5.57
C ARG A 308 20.69 -8.40 6.27
N PHE A 309 21.37 -9.24 5.51
CA PHE A 309 22.47 -10.06 5.99
C PHE A 309 23.70 -9.83 5.11
N ASP A 310 24.84 -9.54 5.74
CA ASP A 310 26.10 -9.40 5.02
C ASP A 310 26.48 -10.73 4.36
N PHE A 311 26.93 -10.68 3.10
CA PHE A 311 27.41 -11.83 2.30
C PHE A 311 26.34 -12.91 2.00
N VAL A 312 25.06 -12.50 1.95
CA VAL A 312 23.93 -13.36 1.62
C VAL A 312 23.18 -12.77 0.43
N GLU A 313 22.74 -13.63 -0.47
CA GLU A 313 21.86 -13.27 -1.56
C GLU A 313 20.42 -13.59 -1.16
N GLY A 314 19.52 -12.58 -1.26
CA GLY A 314 18.17 -12.64 -0.71
C GLY A 314 17.25 -13.64 -1.41
N GLU A 315 17.38 -13.83 -2.72
CA GLU A 315 16.57 -14.81 -3.47
C GLU A 315 16.94 -16.23 -3.06
N SER A 316 18.24 -16.53 -2.94
CA SER A 316 18.73 -17.80 -2.40
C SER A 316 18.19 -18.04 -0.98
N LEU A 317 18.14 -16.97 -0.16
CA LEU A 317 17.60 -17.08 1.20
C LEU A 317 16.11 -17.44 1.19
N VAL A 318 15.30 -16.79 0.34
CA VAL A 318 13.88 -17.09 0.19
C VAL A 318 13.65 -18.52 -0.30
N ILE A 319 14.40 -18.98 -1.33
CA ILE A 319 14.29 -20.33 -1.85
C ILE A 319 14.65 -21.38 -0.78
N HIS A 320 15.75 -21.18 -0.06
CA HIS A 320 16.15 -22.12 1.00
C HIS A 320 15.15 -22.13 2.17
N LEU A 321 14.54 -20.99 2.53
CA LEU A 321 13.48 -20.96 3.55
C LEU A 321 12.23 -21.67 3.07
N ASP A 322 11.84 -21.55 1.80
CA ASP A 322 10.69 -22.26 1.23
C ASP A 322 10.90 -23.78 1.23
N LEU A 323 12.12 -24.26 0.97
CA LEU A 323 12.48 -25.69 1.13
C LEU A 323 12.30 -26.19 2.57
N HIS A 324 12.36 -25.30 3.56
CA HIS A 324 12.01 -25.56 4.96
C HIS A 324 10.56 -25.28 5.31
N GLY A 325 9.70 -25.00 4.31
CA GLY A 325 8.28 -24.74 4.47
C GLY A 325 7.95 -23.32 4.98
N VAL A 326 8.86 -22.34 4.85
CA VAL A 326 8.64 -20.95 5.27
C VAL A 326 8.61 -20.04 4.04
N ALA A 327 7.42 -19.55 3.68
CA ALA A 327 7.22 -18.59 2.60
C ALA A 327 7.41 -17.15 3.11
N CYS A 328 8.38 -16.44 2.55
CA CYS A 328 8.68 -15.02 2.76
C CYS A 328 9.12 -14.38 1.44
N SER A 329 9.60 -13.15 1.44
CA SER A 329 9.96 -12.44 0.21
C SER A 329 11.29 -11.69 0.37
N THR A 330 11.90 -11.31 -0.74
CA THR A 330 12.91 -10.24 -0.77
C THR A 330 12.24 -8.88 -0.65
N GLY A 331 12.99 -7.82 -0.41
CA GLY A 331 12.44 -6.45 -0.41
C GLY A 331 11.73 -6.10 -1.71
N SER A 332 12.22 -6.61 -2.84
CA SER A 332 11.80 -6.29 -4.20
C SER A 332 10.94 -7.38 -4.88
N ALA A 333 9.97 -7.97 -4.17
CA ALA A 333 9.12 -9.03 -4.74
C ALA A 333 8.48 -8.70 -6.11
N CYS A 334 8.34 -7.42 -6.47
CA CYS A 334 7.80 -6.98 -7.77
C CYS A 334 8.86 -6.79 -8.86
N SER A 335 10.15 -6.80 -8.53
CA SER A 335 11.29 -6.69 -9.47
C SER A 335 12.12 -7.98 -9.58
N SER A 336 11.64 -9.08 -9.03
CA SER A 336 12.29 -10.40 -9.12
C SER A 336 12.54 -10.89 -10.56
N ALA A 337 11.86 -10.29 -11.53
CA ALA A 337 12.12 -10.58 -12.95
C ALA A 337 13.35 -9.85 -13.53
N THR A 338 13.90 -8.82 -12.87
CA THR A 338 14.97 -7.97 -13.42
C THR A 338 16.30 -8.05 -12.68
N LEU A 339 16.40 -8.86 -11.60
CA LEU A 339 17.59 -8.96 -10.73
C LEU A 339 18.08 -7.60 -10.17
N GLU A 340 17.29 -6.55 -10.30
CA GLU A 340 17.67 -5.23 -9.78
C GLU A 340 17.36 -5.14 -8.29
N PRO A 341 18.24 -4.50 -7.50
CA PRO A 341 17.98 -4.28 -6.08
C PRO A 341 16.79 -3.34 -5.88
N SER A 342 16.11 -3.48 -4.76
CA SER A 342 14.98 -2.63 -4.39
C SER A 342 15.34 -1.14 -4.44
N HIS A 343 14.62 -0.36 -5.25
CA HIS A 343 14.75 1.10 -5.28
C HIS A 343 14.48 1.75 -3.91
N VAL A 344 13.61 1.14 -3.09
CA VAL A 344 13.32 1.58 -1.71
C VAL A 344 14.55 1.43 -0.83
N LEU A 345 15.23 0.30 -0.90
CA LEU A 345 16.44 0.06 -0.12
C LEU A 345 17.60 0.94 -0.60
N LEU A 346 17.76 1.14 -1.90
CA LEU A 346 18.75 2.07 -2.45
C LEU A 346 18.47 3.51 -2.01
N ALA A 347 17.21 3.93 -1.99
CA ALA A 347 16.82 5.27 -1.53
C ALA A 347 17.16 5.51 -0.06
N THR A 348 17.27 4.47 0.78
CA THR A 348 17.75 4.60 2.16
C THR A 348 19.27 4.70 2.30
N GLY A 349 20.00 4.74 1.18
CA GLY A 349 21.47 4.87 1.14
C GLY A 349 22.22 3.55 1.21
N LEU A 350 21.54 2.40 1.03
CA LEU A 350 22.20 1.10 0.94
C LEU A 350 22.91 0.94 -0.40
N ARG A 351 24.08 0.31 -0.39
CA ARG A 351 24.75 -0.14 -1.60
C ARG A 351 23.99 -1.31 -2.24
N HIS A 352 24.20 -1.54 -3.53
CA HIS A 352 23.56 -2.64 -4.27
C HIS A 352 23.71 -3.98 -3.57
N GLU A 353 24.92 -4.32 -3.16
CA GLU A 353 25.23 -5.58 -2.46
C GLU A 353 24.48 -5.72 -1.13
N GLU A 354 24.34 -4.63 -0.37
CA GLU A 354 23.60 -4.62 0.91
C GLU A 354 22.10 -4.77 0.68
N ALA A 355 21.57 -4.17 -0.38
CA ALA A 355 20.15 -4.26 -0.74
C ALA A 355 19.78 -5.67 -1.20
N HIS A 356 20.66 -6.35 -1.97
CA HIS A 356 20.46 -7.74 -2.40
C HIS A 356 20.39 -8.73 -1.24
N GLY A 357 21.08 -8.48 -0.12
CA GLY A 357 21.05 -9.35 1.06
C GLY A 357 19.79 -9.24 1.92
N SER A 358 18.71 -8.64 1.42
CA SER A 358 17.52 -8.33 2.22
C SER A 358 16.48 -9.47 2.23
N LEU A 359 15.79 -9.60 3.37
CA LEU A 359 14.66 -10.49 3.59
C LEU A 359 13.51 -9.71 4.20
N ARG A 360 12.33 -9.78 3.58
CA ARG A 360 11.09 -9.25 4.12
C ARG A 360 10.25 -10.37 4.71
N ILE A 361 9.91 -10.23 5.98
CA ILE A 361 9.04 -11.15 6.73
C ILE A 361 7.83 -10.36 7.19
N THR A 362 6.64 -10.74 6.76
CA THR A 362 5.43 -10.03 7.15
C THR A 362 4.41 -10.96 7.78
N LEU A 363 3.96 -10.58 8.96
CA LEU A 363 3.10 -11.37 9.82
C LEU A 363 1.62 -11.10 9.52
N GLY A 364 0.75 -12.02 9.90
CA GLY A 364 -0.68 -11.87 9.72
C GLY A 364 -1.52 -12.51 10.82
N ARG A 365 -2.83 -12.51 10.57
CA ARG A 365 -3.85 -13.00 11.50
C ARG A 365 -3.58 -14.42 12.01
N TRP A 366 -3.12 -15.29 11.15
CA TRP A 366 -2.88 -16.70 11.49
C TRP A 366 -1.42 -17.01 11.85
N THR A 367 -0.54 -16.03 11.85
CA THR A 367 0.84 -16.21 12.34
C THR A 367 0.84 -16.46 13.83
N THR A 368 1.43 -17.58 14.27
CA THR A 368 1.55 -17.99 15.66
C THR A 368 2.96 -17.82 16.21
N GLU A 369 3.12 -17.83 17.52
CA GLU A 369 4.43 -17.82 18.14
C GLU A 369 5.27 -19.08 17.80
N LYS A 370 4.61 -20.23 17.59
CA LYS A 370 5.27 -21.46 17.12
C LYS A 370 5.89 -21.27 15.73
N ASP A 371 5.22 -20.55 14.83
CA ASP A 371 5.73 -20.25 13.49
C ASP A 371 6.97 -19.36 13.57
N ILE A 372 6.94 -18.34 14.44
CA ILE A 372 8.09 -17.45 14.68
C ILE A 372 9.27 -18.23 15.26
N ASN A 373 9.05 -19.08 16.28
CA ASN A 373 10.12 -19.88 16.88
C ASN A 373 10.72 -20.88 15.88
N TYR A 374 9.91 -21.45 14.99
CA TYR A 374 10.40 -22.32 13.93
C TYR A 374 11.30 -21.56 12.95
N LEU A 375 10.85 -20.39 12.46
CA LEU A 375 11.69 -19.54 11.60
C LEU A 375 13.01 -19.20 12.29
N LEU A 376 12.98 -18.77 13.54
CA LEU A 376 14.19 -18.41 14.32
C LEU A 376 15.17 -19.57 14.52
N ASN A 377 14.70 -20.82 14.49
CA ASN A 377 15.56 -22.00 14.51
C ASN A 377 16.17 -22.33 13.14
N VAL A 378 15.44 -22.08 12.06
CA VAL A 378 15.87 -22.40 10.68
C VAL A 378 16.75 -21.32 10.08
N LEU A 379 16.38 -20.05 10.26
CA LEU A 379 17.01 -18.90 9.59
C LEU A 379 18.52 -18.80 9.82
N PRO A 380 19.07 -18.95 11.04
CA PRO A 380 20.53 -18.88 11.25
C PRO A 380 21.30 -19.96 10.47
N LYS A 381 20.71 -21.17 10.36
CA LYS A 381 21.32 -22.29 9.64
C LYS A 381 21.36 -22.03 8.14
N VAL A 382 20.26 -21.50 7.60
CA VAL A 382 20.16 -21.13 6.17
C VAL A 382 21.13 -19.99 5.84
N VAL A 383 21.19 -18.94 6.66
CA VAL A 383 22.14 -17.83 6.52
C VAL A 383 23.59 -18.34 6.54
N GLY A 384 23.92 -19.25 7.48
CA GLY A 384 25.25 -19.88 7.57
C GLY A 384 25.61 -20.64 6.28
N LYS A 385 24.72 -21.50 5.81
CA LYS A 385 24.90 -22.30 4.60
C LYS A 385 25.12 -21.42 3.34
N ILE A 386 24.32 -20.34 3.18
CA ILE A 386 24.48 -19.45 2.02
C ILE A 386 25.83 -18.72 2.09
N ARG A 387 26.26 -18.28 3.27
CA ARG A 387 27.58 -17.66 3.44
C ARG A 387 28.75 -18.58 3.12
N GLU A 388 28.63 -19.88 3.36
CA GLU A 388 29.66 -20.87 3.01
C GLU A 388 29.93 -20.92 1.51
N ILE A 389 28.88 -20.77 0.69
CA ILE A 389 28.94 -20.82 -0.77
C ILE A 389 29.03 -19.44 -1.43
N SER A 390 28.93 -18.34 -0.64
CA SER A 390 28.98 -16.97 -1.17
C SER A 390 30.36 -16.66 -1.77
N PRO A 391 30.41 -16.09 -2.98
CA PRO A 391 31.68 -15.64 -3.57
C PRO A 391 32.25 -14.38 -2.88
N PHE A 392 31.47 -13.69 -2.07
CA PHE A 392 31.82 -12.45 -1.37
C PHE A 392 32.40 -12.71 0.02
N LYS A 393 33.31 -13.70 0.16
CA LYS A 393 34.07 -13.90 1.42
C LYS A 393 35.20 -12.87 1.51
N ASN A 394 35.28 -12.20 2.68
CA ASN A 394 36.50 -11.46 3.04
C ASN A 394 37.63 -12.43 3.34
#